data_06e8c0b47ef0294712b791003483e7f0
#
_entry.id   06e8c0b47ef0294712b791003483e7f0
#
_cell.length_a   1.000
_cell.length_b   1.000
_cell.length_c   1.000
_cell.angle_alpha   90.00
_cell.angle_beta   90.00
_cell.angle_gamma   90.00
#
_symmetry.space_group_name_H-M   'P 1'
#
loop_
_entity.id
_entity.type
_entity.pdbx_description
1 polymer ?
#
loop_
_entity_poly.entity_id
_entity_poly.type
_entity_poly.pdbx_seq_one_letter_code
_entity_poly.pdbx_strand_id
1 'polypeptide(L)'
;MSFLTADYSNTTSNTNEPLPTGDYEFIINSVQKNATQSGAESVQFDLIVRNDLDSALPNTNGKQHNRHLWINEWKRRKTNQYDLNNFMYFMKAAGIPEGTEINSIEDFFKIMDKKPVRLHIKVTTSEYNGEKRKENRPAPWDWEKTKFPNVQHQFKSETKTQPTAPTTDTTVDEGSLPF
;
A
#
# COMPACT_ATOMS: atom_id res chain seq x y z
N MET A 1 21.65 -18.51 30.58
CA MET A 1 21.23 -18.22 29.21
C MET A 1 20.85 -16.74 29.10
N SER A 2 21.38 -16.03 28.14
CA SER A 2 20.95 -14.68 27.88
C SER A 2 19.65 -14.73 27.09
N PHE A 3 18.62 -14.01 27.53
CA PHE A 3 17.35 -13.87 26.80
C PHE A 3 17.52 -13.01 25.53
N LEU A 4 18.36 -11.98 25.59
CA LEU A 4 18.60 -11.06 24.49
C LEU A 4 19.99 -10.45 24.62
N THR A 5 20.72 -10.44 23.52
CA THR A 5 21.94 -9.65 23.37
C THR A 5 21.64 -8.47 22.47
N ALA A 6 21.90 -7.26 22.94
CA ALA A 6 21.69 -6.05 22.13
C ALA A 6 22.65 -6.07 20.95
N ASP A 7 22.11 -6.17 19.75
CA ASP A 7 22.79 -6.02 18.48
C ASP A 7 22.01 -5.04 17.62
N TYR A 8 22.60 -3.89 17.39
CA TYR A 8 21.99 -2.80 16.62
C TYR A 8 22.43 -2.76 15.16
N SER A 9 23.26 -3.72 14.73
CA SER A 9 23.78 -3.78 13.36
C SER A 9 22.69 -4.04 12.30
N ASN A 10 21.61 -4.71 12.71
CA ASN A 10 20.45 -5.04 11.87
C ASN A 10 19.18 -4.30 12.29
N THR A 11 19.29 -3.29 13.16
CA THR A 11 18.14 -2.42 13.36
C THR A 11 17.89 -1.67 12.06
N THR A 12 16.89 -2.14 11.31
CA THR A 12 16.30 -1.31 10.26
C THR A 12 15.88 -0.03 10.93
N SER A 13 16.59 1.05 10.60
CA SER A 13 16.13 2.38 10.97
C SER A 13 14.69 2.48 10.51
N ASN A 14 13.80 2.69 11.47
CA ASN A 14 12.38 2.91 11.17
C ASN A 14 12.32 4.30 10.56
N THR A 15 12.75 4.35 9.30
CA THR A 15 12.91 5.59 8.59
C THR A 15 11.56 6.00 8.03
N ASN A 16 10.94 6.99 8.67
CA ASN A 16 9.94 7.83 8.02
C ASN A 16 10.55 8.62 6.85
N GLU A 17 11.70 8.19 6.37
CA GLU A 17 12.36 8.79 5.23
C GLU A 17 11.59 8.43 3.95
N PRO A 18 11.42 9.40 3.04
CA PRO A 18 10.82 9.11 1.75
C PRO A 18 11.67 8.13 0.94
N LEU A 19 11.04 7.45 -0.02
CA LEU A 19 11.76 6.64 -0.98
C LEU A 19 12.76 7.51 -1.75
N PRO A 20 14.01 7.05 -1.92
CA PRO A 20 14.97 7.75 -2.76
C PRO A 20 14.45 7.97 -4.19
N THR A 21 14.91 9.02 -4.84
CA THR A 21 14.57 9.30 -6.24
C THR A 21 14.94 8.12 -7.13
N GLY A 22 14.00 7.70 -7.96
CA GLY A 22 14.18 6.59 -8.89
C GLY A 22 12.86 6.04 -9.44
N ASP A 23 12.98 5.06 -10.30
CA ASP A 23 11.85 4.34 -10.87
C ASP A 23 11.60 3.06 -10.08
N TYR A 24 10.39 2.93 -9.58
CA TYR A 24 9.99 1.79 -8.75
C TYR A 24 8.80 1.07 -9.37
N GLU A 25 8.82 -0.23 -9.24
CA GLU A 25 7.68 -1.09 -9.53
C GLU A 25 6.90 -1.36 -8.24
N PHE A 26 5.62 -1.06 -8.28
CA PHE A 26 4.70 -1.22 -7.16
C PHE A 26 3.61 -2.23 -7.46
N ILE A 27 2.98 -2.71 -6.41
CA ILE A 27 1.67 -3.36 -6.44
C ILE A 27 0.69 -2.47 -5.68
N ILE A 28 -0.49 -2.26 -6.23
CA ILE A 28 -1.56 -1.56 -5.53
C ILE A 28 -2.12 -2.51 -4.48
N ASN A 29 -1.80 -2.27 -3.21
CA ASN A 29 -2.27 -3.09 -2.11
C ASN A 29 -3.74 -2.87 -1.81
N SER A 30 -4.16 -1.61 -1.78
CA SER A 30 -5.56 -1.23 -1.62
C SER A 30 -5.84 0.16 -2.17
N VAL A 31 -7.11 0.41 -2.47
CA VAL A 31 -7.63 1.73 -2.83
C VAL A 31 -8.89 1.96 -2.02
N GLN A 32 -8.99 3.12 -1.38
CA GLN A 32 -10.11 3.43 -0.49
C GLN A 32 -10.44 4.92 -0.44
N LYS A 33 -11.63 5.23 0.02
CA LYS A 33 -11.98 6.62 0.39
C LYS A 33 -11.28 6.99 1.68
N ASN A 34 -10.77 8.21 1.73
CA ASN A 34 -10.23 8.82 2.93
C ASN A 34 -10.83 10.21 3.11
N ALA A 35 -11.01 10.64 4.34
CA ALA A 35 -11.51 11.97 4.65
C ALA A 35 -10.76 12.56 5.84
N THR A 36 -10.50 13.86 5.77
CA THR A 36 -9.97 14.61 6.91
C THR A 36 -11.07 14.98 7.90
N GLN A 37 -10.70 15.37 9.10
CA GLN A 37 -11.65 15.91 10.10
C GLN A 37 -12.40 17.14 9.60
N SER A 38 -11.81 17.93 8.70
CA SER A 38 -12.44 19.10 8.08
C SER A 38 -13.40 18.74 6.94
N GLY A 39 -13.57 17.45 6.61
CA GLY A 39 -14.48 16.97 5.57
C GLY A 39 -13.90 16.97 4.15
N ALA A 40 -12.61 17.22 3.97
CA ALA A 40 -11.96 17.03 2.67
C ALA A 40 -11.83 15.53 2.35
N GLU A 41 -12.31 15.13 1.17
CA GLU A 41 -12.31 13.74 0.74
C GLU A 41 -11.23 13.48 -0.30
N SER A 42 -10.62 12.30 -0.22
CA SER A 42 -9.67 11.80 -1.20
C SER A 42 -9.89 10.33 -1.52
N VAL A 43 -9.36 9.91 -2.65
CA VAL A 43 -9.04 8.50 -2.92
C VAL A 43 -7.61 8.26 -2.48
N GLN A 44 -7.42 7.32 -1.58
CA GLN A 44 -6.11 6.94 -1.09
C GLN A 44 -5.69 5.61 -1.70
N PHE A 45 -4.51 5.62 -2.29
CA PHE A 45 -3.81 4.43 -2.76
C PHE A 45 -2.76 4.02 -1.73
N ASP A 46 -2.76 2.76 -1.35
CA ASP A 46 -1.67 2.11 -0.65
C ASP A 46 -0.87 1.30 -1.67
N LEU A 47 0.34 1.75 -1.97
CA LEU A 47 1.26 1.10 -2.89
C LEU A 47 2.37 0.41 -2.12
N ILE A 48 2.70 -0.83 -2.49
CA ILE A 48 3.83 -1.56 -1.92
C ILE A 48 4.91 -1.73 -2.97
N VAL A 49 6.16 -1.39 -2.64
CA VAL A 49 7.32 -1.69 -3.48
C VAL A 49 7.45 -3.21 -3.62
N ARG A 50 7.41 -3.69 -4.85
CA ARG A 50 7.42 -5.14 -5.15
C ARG A 50 8.72 -5.79 -4.70
N ASN A 51 8.60 -6.96 -4.07
CA ASN A 51 9.71 -7.77 -3.56
C ASN A 51 10.14 -8.91 -4.50
N ASP A 52 9.45 -9.09 -5.61
CA ASP A 52 9.79 -10.08 -6.63
C ASP A 52 10.80 -9.58 -7.68
N LEU A 53 11.26 -8.33 -7.53
CA LEU A 53 12.16 -7.66 -8.48
C LEU A 53 13.52 -7.28 -7.86
N ASP A 54 13.88 -7.86 -6.74
CA ASP A 54 15.11 -7.53 -6.03
C ASP A 54 16.35 -7.73 -6.91
N SER A 55 16.38 -8.82 -7.69
CA SER A 55 17.48 -9.10 -8.60
C SER A 55 17.45 -8.27 -9.88
N ALA A 56 16.25 -7.97 -10.40
CA ALA A 56 16.08 -7.19 -11.63
C ALA A 56 16.32 -5.69 -11.40
N LEU A 57 15.94 -5.19 -10.23
CA LEU A 57 16.04 -3.77 -9.84
C LEU A 57 16.76 -3.62 -8.49
N PRO A 58 18.05 -4.01 -8.38
CA PRO A 58 18.73 -4.10 -7.09
C PRO A 58 18.91 -2.74 -6.38
N ASN A 59 18.95 -1.63 -7.12
CA ASN A 59 19.19 -0.30 -6.56
C ASN A 59 17.91 0.43 -6.16
N THR A 60 16.77 -0.01 -6.61
CA THR A 60 15.45 0.58 -6.29
C THR A 60 14.61 -0.44 -5.52
N ASN A 61 13.89 -1.32 -6.21
CA ASN A 61 13.06 -2.33 -5.56
C ASN A 61 13.85 -3.21 -4.58
N GLY A 62 15.03 -3.65 -4.94
CA GLY A 62 15.85 -4.52 -4.08
C GLY A 62 16.21 -3.88 -2.74
N LYS A 63 16.49 -2.58 -2.70
CA LYS A 63 16.79 -1.85 -1.46
C LYS A 63 15.56 -1.42 -0.68
N GLN A 64 14.42 -1.27 -1.35
CA GLN A 64 13.23 -0.63 -0.80
C GLN A 64 12.00 -1.55 -0.78
N HIS A 65 12.15 -2.83 -1.09
CA HIS A 65 11.05 -3.78 -1.16
C HIS A 65 10.18 -3.79 0.11
N ASN A 66 8.90 -4.07 -0.07
CA ASN A 66 7.89 -4.08 0.99
C ASN A 66 7.61 -2.72 1.67
N ARG A 67 8.22 -1.65 1.22
CA ARG A 67 7.86 -0.33 1.72
C ARG A 67 6.54 0.14 1.12
N HIS A 68 5.74 0.78 1.93
CA HIS A 68 4.47 1.38 1.54
C HIS A 68 4.67 2.83 1.10
N LEU A 69 3.91 3.23 0.11
CA LEU A 69 3.75 4.62 -0.30
C LEU A 69 2.26 4.92 -0.39
N TRP A 70 1.78 5.86 0.42
CA TRP A 70 0.40 6.31 0.38
C TRP A 70 0.27 7.55 -0.47
N ILE A 71 -0.61 7.51 -1.45
CA ILE A 71 -0.89 8.60 -2.38
C ILE A 71 -2.37 8.95 -2.25
N ASN A 72 -2.66 10.25 -2.10
CA ASN A 72 -4.02 10.74 -2.00
C ASN A 72 -4.35 11.59 -3.23
N GLU A 73 -5.41 11.27 -3.92
CA GLU A 73 -6.03 12.10 -4.93
C GLU A 73 -7.23 12.83 -4.30
N TRP A 74 -7.07 14.13 -4.12
CA TRP A 74 -8.04 14.96 -3.41
C TRP A 74 -9.11 15.51 -4.35
N LYS A 75 -10.35 15.60 -3.85
CA LYS A 75 -11.37 16.40 -4.51
C LYS A 75 -10.94 17.87 -4.57
N ARG A 76 -11.24 18.53 -5.68
CA ARG A 76 -11.00 19.95 -5.84
C ARG A 76 -11.88 20.75 -4.88
N ARG A 77 -11.31 21.69 -4.15
CA ARG A 77 -12.04 22.51 -3.18
C ARG A 77 -13.20 23.31 -3.81
N LYS A 78 -13.00 23.82 -5.02
CA LYS A 78 -14.00 24.67 -5.69
C LYS A 78 -15.22 23.90 -6.18
N THR A 79 -15.05 22.69 -6.65
CA THR A 79 -16.10 21.88 -7.30
C THR A 79 -16.58 20.73 -6.43
N ASN A 80 -15.82 20.38 -5.39
CA ASN A 80 -16.02 19.16 -4.57
C ASN A 80 -16.05 17.86 -5.42
N GLN A 81 -15.36 17.87 -6.53
CA GLN A 81 -15.27 16.75 -7.47
C GLN A 81 -13.83 16.33 -7.69
N TYR A 82 -13.62 15.05 -7.99
CA TYR A 82 -12.34 14.54 -8.43
C TYR A 82 -12.00 15.03 -9.83
N ASP A 83 -10.71 15.17 -10.10
CA ASP A 83 -10.22 15.36 -11.46
C ASP A 83 -10.20 14.01 -12.18
N LEU A 84 -11.21 13.75 -13.00
CA LEU A 84 -11.34 12.49 -13.73
C LEU A 84 -10.17 12.24 -14.69
N ASN A 85 -9.50 13.29 -15.15
CA ASN A 85 -8.32 13.15 -15.99
C ASN A 85 -7.17 12.46 -15.23
N ASN A 86 -7.01 12.75 -13.94
CA ASN A 86 -6.02 12.08 -13.11
C ASN A 86 -6.33 10.57 -12.97
N PHE A 87 -7.60 10.21 -12.85
CA PHE A 87 -8.01 8.80 -12.82
C PHE A 87 -7.66 8.06 -14.11
N MET A 88 -7.69 8.76 -15.27
CA MET A 88 -7.28 8.14 -16.54
C MET A 88 -5.79 7.77 -16.52
N TYR A 89 -4.93 8.60 -15.93
CA TYR A 89 -3.51 8.24 -15.75
C TYR A 89 -3.35 6.98 -14.91
N PHE A 90 -4.06 6.90 -13.78
CA PHE A 90 -3.98 5.74 -12.88
C PHE A 90 -4.45 4.45 -13.57
N MET A 91 -5.58 4.51 -14.26
CA MET A 91 -6.14 3.37 -15.00
C MET A 91 -5.22 2.92 -16.14
N LYS A 92 -4.66 3.87 -16.90
CA LYS A 92 -3.70 3.58 -17.97
C LYS A 92 -2.44 2.89 -17.41
N ALA A 93 -1.91 3.38 -16.30
CA ALA A 93 -0.76 2.77 -15.61
C ALA A 93 -1.05 1.37 -15.11
N ALA A 94 -2.26 1.14 -14.59
CA ALA A 94 -2.72 -0.18 -14.15
C ALA A 94 -3.03 -1.15 -15.30
N GLY A 95 -2.91 -0.70 -16.54
CA GLY A 95 -3.17 -1.52 -17.72
C GLY A 95 -4.66 -1.83 -17.95
N ILE A 96 -5.55 -1.01 -17.43
CA ILE A 96 -6.98 -1.13 -17.69
C ILE A 96 -7.25 -0.85 -19.18
N PRO A 97 -7.97 -1.73 -19.90
CA PRO A 97 -8.26 -1.52 -21.31
C PRO A 97 -9.03 -0.24 -21.58
N GLU A 98 -8.69 0.42 -22.68
CA GLU A 98 -9.46 1.58 -23.15
C GLU A 98 -10.90 1.19 -23.43
N GLY A 99 -11.85 2.07 -23.09
CA GLY A 99 -13.28 1.80 -23.22
C GLY A 99 -13.91 1.02 -22.05
N THR A 100 -13.13 0.68 -21.02
CA THR A 100 -13.69 0.08 -19.81
C THR A 100 -14.60 1.09 -19.09
N GLU A 101 -15.85 0.72 -18.87
CA GLU A 101 -16.82 1.54 -18.14
C GLU A 101 -16.70 1.32 -16.64
N ILE A 102 -16.62 2.41 -15.89
CA ILE A 102 -16.58 2.44 -14.43
C ILE A 102 -17.85 3.15 -13.95
N ASN A 103 -18.75 2.43 -13.32
CA ASN A 103 -20.06 2.94 -12.94
C ASN A 103 -20.09 3.59 -11.55
N SER A 104 -19.14 3.25 -10.69
CA SER A 104 -19.04 3.79 -9.33
C SER A 104 -17.58 3.92 -8.89
N ILE A 105 -17.36 4.69 -7.83
CA ILE A 105 -16.01 4.79 -7.23
C ILE A 105 -15.58 3.45 -6.62
N GLU A 106 -16.52 2.67 -6.13
CA GLU A 106 -16.29 1.34 -5.59
C GLU A 106 -15.84 0.35 -6.68
N ASP A 107 -16.38 0.47 -7.90
CA ASP A 107 -15.93 -0.32 -9.06
C ASP A 107 -14.51 0.06 -9.45
N PHE A 108 -14.19 1.35 -9.39
CA PHE A 108 -12.81 1.81 -9.59
C PHE A 108 -11.86 1.18 -8.57
N PHE A 109 -12.22 1.12 -7.28
CA PHE A 109 -11.38 0.50 -6.27
C PHE A 109 -11.12 -0.97 -6.57
N LYS A 110 -12.15 -1.71 -6.95
CA LYS A 110 -12.05 -3.15 -7.28
C LYS A 110 -11.16 -3.42 -8.49
N ILE A 111 -11.29 -2.60 -9.54
CA ILE A 111 -10.52 -2.81 -10.76
C ILE A 111 -9.04 -2.44 -10.59
N MET A 112 -8.74 -1.51 -9.69
CA MET A 112 -7.38 -1.08 -9.40
C MET A 112 -6.67 -1.99 -8.38
N ASP A 113 -7.41 -2.71 -7.55
CA ASP A 113 -6.84 -3.56 -6.51
C ASP A 113 -5.89 -4.61 -7.07
N LYS A 114 -4.72 -4.75 -6.41
CA LYS A 114 -3.67 -5.71 -6.79
C LYS A 114 -3.07 -5.53 -8.20
N LYS A 115 -3.29 -4.39 -8.83
CA LYS A 115 -2.67 -4.09 -10.13
C LYS A 115 -1.21 -3.67 -9.95
N PRO A 116 -0.29 -4.16 -10.81
CA PRO A 116 1.07 -3.67 -10.83
C PRO A 116 1.14 -2.33 -11.58
N VAL A 117 1.90 -1.40 -11.04
CA VAL A 117 2.15 -0.09 -11.64
C VAL A 117 3.61 0.30 -11.46
N ARG A 118 4.10 1.17 -12.32
CA ARG A 118 5.42 1.78 -12.20
C ARG A 118 5.26 3.26 -11.91
N LEU A 119 6.06 3.79 -11.01
CA LEU A 119 6.10 5.21 -10.70
C LEU A 119 7.52 5.75 -10.72
N HIS A 120 7.66 6.93 -11.31
CA HIS A 120 8.86 7.72 -11.11
C HIS A 120 8.74 8.50 -9.81
N ILE A 121 9.57 8.17 -8.83
CA ILE A 121 9.55 8.76 -7.50
C ILE A 121 10.62 9.83 -7.39
N LYS A 122 10.24 11.00 -6.87
CA LYS A 122 11.13 12.10 -6.52
C LYS A 122 10.97 12.42 -5.05
N VAL A 123 12.08 12.83 -4.43
CA VAL A 123 12.06 13.42 -3.10
C VAL A 123 11.80 14.92 -3.26
N THR A 124 10.71 15.39 -2.69
CA THR A 124 10.35 16.81 -2.66
C THR A 124 10.40 17.32 -1.23
N THR A 125 10.68 18.60 -1.06
CA THR A 125 10.64 19.27 0.24
C THR A 125 9.39 20.12 0.30
N SER A 126 8.51 19.83 1.26
CA SER A 126 7.36 20.67 1.59
C SER A 126 7.64 21.42 2.89
N GLU A 127 7.04 22.60 3.01
CA GLU A 127 7.08 23.40 4.23
C GLU A 127 5.66 23.56 4.78
N TYR A 128 5.50 23.17 6.04
CA TYR A 128 4.25 23.31 6.76
C TYR A 128 4.53 23.83 8.16
N ASN A 129 3.90 24.93 8.55
CA ASN A 129 4.11 25.60 9.84
C ASN A 129 5.59 25.91 10.18
N GLY A 130 6.41 26.29 9.16
CA GLY A 130 7.82 26.58 9.32
C GLY A 130 8.73 25.34 9.39
N GLU A 131 8.17 24.14 9.38
CA GLU A 131 8.92 22.89 9.34
C GLU A 131 9.04 22.37 7.90
N LYS A 132 10.27 22.08 7.49
CA LYS A 132 10.57 21.45 6.21
C LYS A 132 10.51 19.93 6.36
N ARG A 133 9.69 19.27 5.53
CA ARG A 133 9.60 17.83 5.45
C ARG A 133 9.94 17.33 4.07
N LYS A 134 10.71 16.27 4.02
CA LYS A 134 10.95 15.54 2.78
C LYS A 134 9.85 14.51 2.58
N GLU A 135 9.31 14.44 1.39
CA GLU A 135 8.21 13.53 1.06
C GLU A 135 8.26 13.08 -0.40
N ASN A 136 7.53 12.04 -0.71
CA ASN A 136 7.30 11.62 -2.08
C ASN A 136 5.88 12.06 -2.50
N ARG A 137 5.79 12.87 -3.54
CA ARG A 137 4.52 13.29 -4.15
C ARG A 137 4.56 13.06 -5.64
N PRO A 138 4.40 11.83 -6.11
CA PRO A 138 4.32 11.59 -7.53
C PRO A 138 3.06 12.24 -8.10
N ALA A 139 3.20 12.89 -9.24
CA ALA A 139 2.08 13.43 -9.98
C ALA A 139 1.33 12.30 -10.72
N PRO A 140 0.07 12.50 -11.14
CA PRO A 140 -0.65 11.49 -11.91
C PRO A 140 0.09 11.04 -13.18
N TRP A 141 0.79 11.94 -13.84
CA TRP A 141 1.59 11.63 -15.05
C TRP A 141 2.93 10.93 -14.76
N ASP A 142 3.34 10.80 -13.50
CA ASP A 142 4.49 9.99 -13.10
C ASP A 142 4.14 8.49 -13.00
N TRP A 143 2.86 8.15 -13.12
CA TRP A 143 2.36 6.78 -13.15
C TRP A 143 2.49 6.21 -14.54
N GLU A 144 3.14 5.07 -14.63
CA GLU A 144 3.39 4.36 -15.88
C GLU A 144 2.97 2.89 -15.77
N LYS A 145 2.81 2.27 -16.93
CA LYS A 145 2.57 0.83 -16.99
C LYS A 145 3.81 0.07 -16.52
N THR A 146 3.59 -0.99 -15.75
CA THR A 146 4.70 -1.86 -15.30
C THR A 146 5.52 -2.38 -16.48
N LYS A 147 6.82 -2.46 -16.30
CA LYS A 147 7.73 -3.17 -17.23
C LYS A 147 7.85 -4.67 -16.92
N PHE A 148 7.26 -5.11 -15.82
CA PHE A 148 7.29 -6.48 -15.32
C PHE A 148 5.87 -6.99 -15.06
N PRO A 149 5.13 -7.35 -16.11
CA PRO A 149 3.72 -7.73 -16.00
C PRO A 149 3.50 -9.05 -15.28
N ASN A 150 4.52 -9.91 -15.21
CA ASN A 150 4.45 -11.15 -14.46
C ASN A 150 4.73 -10.86 -12.97
N VAL A 151 3.68 -10.82 -12.18
CA VAL A 151 3.74 -10.45 -10.76
C VAL A 151 3.89 -11.68 -9.90
N GLN A 152 4.97 -11.72 -9.11
CA GLN A 152 5.25 -12.76 -8.11
C GLN A 152 5.47 -12.16 -6.71
N HIS A 153 4.94 -10.98 -6.48
CA HIS A 153 5.04 -10.28 -5.20
C HIS A 153 4.41 -11.10 -4.08
N GLN A 154 5.17 -11.27 -2.98
CA GLN A 154 4.72 -11.96 -1.79
C GLN A 154 4.20 -10.94 -0.78
N PHE A 155 2.88 -10.93 -0.55
CA PHE A 155 2.29 -10.13 0.53
C PHE A 155 2.61 -10.77 1.88
N LYS A 156 2.87 -9.95 2.89
CA LYS A 156 2.91 -10.46 4.26
C LYS A 156 1.51 -11.02 4.56
N SER A 157 1.43 -12.32 4.85
CA SER A 157 0.21 -12.89 5.38
C SER A 157 -0.09 -12.18 6.71
N GLU A 158 -1.21 -11.48 6.77
CA GLU A 158 -1.78 -11.11 8.03
C GLU A 158 -2.12 -12.43 8.72
N THR A 159 -1.29 -12.81 9.69
CA THR A 159 -1.67 -13.85 10.62
C THR A 159 -2.83 -13.26 11.41
N LYS A 160 -4.05 -13.47 10.91
CA LYS A 160 -5.23 -13.35 11.75
C LYS A 160 -5.00 -14.38 12.85
N THR A 161 -4.50 -13.94 13.98
CA THR A 161 -4.60 -14.67 15.22
C THR A 161 -6.10 -14.71 15.51
N GLN A 162 -6.75 -15.71 14.95
CA GLN A 162 -8.09 -16.06 15.34
C GLN A 162 -7.93 -16.47 16.82
N PRO A 163 -8.58 -15.79 17.77
CA PRO A 163 -8.57 -16.27 19.13
C PRO A 163 -9.22 -17.66 19.09
N THR A 164 -8.41 -18.67 19.29
CA THR A 164 -8.89 -20.03 19.51
C THR A 164 -9.66 -19.94 20.83
N ALA A 165 -10.98 -19.94 20.72
CA ALA A 165 -11.82 -20.15 21.89
C ALA A 165 -11.37 -21.47 22.53
N PRO A 166 -11.12 -21.53 23.85
CA PRO A 166 -10.81 -22.78 24.49
C PRO A 166 -12.05 -23.67 24.33
N THR A 167 -11.89 -24.72 23.56
CA THR A 167 -12.84 -25.82 23.54
C THR A 167 -12.70 -26.50 24.89
N THR A 168 -13.54 -26.13 25.82
CA THR A 168 -13.77 -26.96 27.00
C THR A 168 -14.49 -28.20 26.52
N ASP A 169 -13.72 -29.21 26.22
CA ASP A 169 -14.21 -30.56 26.03
C ASP A 169 -14.54 -31.09 27.42
N THR A 170 -15.75 -30.81 27.88
CA THR A 170 -16.30 -31.42 29.08
C THR A 170 -16.93 -32.73 28.66
N THR A 171 -16.13 -33.76 28.54
CA THR A 171 -16.64 -35.10 28.55
C THR A 171 -17.18 -35.35 29.94
N VAL A 172 -18.47 -35.18 30.10
CA VAL A 172 -19.17 -35.66 31.28
C VAL A 172 -19.25 -37.18 31.16
N ASP A 173 -18.43 -37.86 31.91
CA ASP A 173 -18.54 -39.30 32.07
C ASP A 173 -19.79 -39.58 32.92
N GLU A 174 -20.88 -39.99 32.27
CA GLU A 174 -22.14 -40.43 32.89
C GLU A 174 -22.01 -41.86 33.45
N GLY A 175 -20.90 -42.21 34.06
CA GLY A 175 -20.66 -43.60 34.46
C GLY A 175 -20.49 -43.86 35.99
N SER A 176 -20.75 -42.89 36.86
CA SER A 176 -20.50 -43.14 38.27
C SER A 176 -21.40 -42.31 39.19
N LEU A 177 -22.66 -42.72 39.30
CA LEU A 177 -23.46 -42.33 40.46
C LEU A 177 -23.54 -43.54 41.39
N PRO A 178 -22.88 -43.52 42.56
CA PRO A 178 -23.13 -44.52 43.60
C PRO A 178 -24.40 -44.16 44.31
N PHE A 179 -25.31 -45.07 44.28
CA PHE A 179 -26.42 -45.07 45.20
C PHE A 179 -25.99 -45.72 46.53
#